data_66818606f72c81ec3bc1def6c932f933
#
_entry.id   66818606f72c81ec3bc1def6c932f933
#
_cell.length_a   1.000
_cell.length_b   1.000
_cell.length_c   1.000
_cell.angle_alpha   90.00
_cell.angle_beta   90.00
_cell.angle_gamma   90.00
#
_symmetry.space_group_name_H-M   'P 1'
#
loop_
_entity.id
_entity.type
_entity.pdbx_description
1 polymer ?
#
loop_
_entity_poly.entity_id
_entity_poly.type
_entity_poly.pdbx_seq_one_letter_code
_entity_poly.pdbx_strand_id
1 'polypeptide(L)'
;MWILAVGGAGLLTYFLFGRKAKAHQDVEIERRAWLEQTGRITDGTVIDVQEIPGKELHKSAVVLIYHYDVAGVSYECSQDVTYLRHIINLHSCRLGLPTSVRYDPQNPGNSLVVSEKWMGLRQ
;
A
#
# COMPACT_ATOMS: atom_id res chain seq x y z
N MET A 1 2.54 -9.35 12.74
CA MET A 1 2.43 -9.09 13.82
C MET A 1 2.29 -7.75 14.05
N TRP A 2 3.27 -6.97 14.01
CA TRP A 2 2.98 -5.65 14.24
C TRP A 2 2.16 -5.05 13.12
N ILE A 3 2.14 -5.64 11.97
CA ILE A 3 1.22 -5.22 10.94
C ILE A 3 -0.20 -5.40 11.43
N LEU A 4 -0.44 -6.47 12.17
CA LEU A 4 -1.74 -6.70 12.72
C LEU A 4 -2.07 -5.68 13.78
N ALA A 5 -1.08 -5.33 14.57
CA ALA A 5 -1.27 -4.32 15.60
C ALA A 5 -1.61 -2.99 14.99
N VAL A 6 -0.95 -2.66 13.90
CA VAL A 6 -1.24 -1.42 13.19
C VAL A 6 -2.66 -1.46 12.66
N GLY A 7 -3.09 -2.60 12.15
CA GLY A 7 -4.44 -2.76 11.68
C GLY A 7 -5.45 -2.56 12.78
N GLY A 8 -5.18 -3.10 13.95
CA GLY A 8 -6.07 -2.93 15.09
C GLY A 8 -6.15 -1.49 15.52
N ALA A 9 -5.02 -0.83 15.59
CA ALA A 9 -5.01 0.57 15.96
C ALA A 9 -5.76 1.40 14.92
N GLY A 10 -5.62 1.04 13.66
CA GLY A 10 -6.32 1.71 12.59
C GLY A 10 -7.82 1.60 12.73
N LEU A 11 -8.31 0.44 13.18
CA LEU A 11 -9.72 0.27 13.36
C LEU A 11 -10.26 1.16 14.45
N LEU A 12 -9.55 1.24 15.56
CA LEU A 12 -9.99 2.10 16.63
C LEU A 12 -10.06 3.54 16.19
N THR A 13 -9.08 3.99 15.44
CA THR A 13 -9.07 5.33 15.01
C THR A 13 -10.16 5.59 14.03
N TYR A 14 -10.50 4.61 13.23
CA TYR A 14 -11.47 4.76 12.20
C TYR A 14 -12.80 5.10 12.71
N PHE A 15 -13.15 4.62 13.87
CA PHE A 15 -14.36 4.93 14.39
C PHE A 15 -14.59 6.30 14.68
N LEU A 16 -13.60 7.05 14.87
CA LEU A 16 -13.74 8.34 15.29
C LEU A 16 -13.98 9.26 14.17
N PHE A 17 -14.20 8.79 13.07
CA PHE A 17 -14.81 9.42 12.07
C PHE A 17 -14.40 10.14 10.89
N GLY A 18 -15.23 10.84 10.26
CA GLY A 18 -15.06 11.49 9.03
C GLY A 18 -13.86 12.39 8.93
N ARG A 19 -13.63 13.22 9.90
CA ARG A 19 -12.47 14.07 9.89
C ARG A 19 -11.21 13.30 10.20
N LYS A 20 -11.36 12.13 10.81
CA LYS A 20 -10.22 11.28 11.03
C LYS A 20 -9.82 10.60 9.74
N ALA A 21 -10.76 10.32 8.86
CA ALA A 21 -10.43 9.74 7.58
C ALA A 21 -9.54 10.67 6.76
N LYS A 22 -9.80 11.97 6.81
CA LYS A 22 -8.97 12.94 6.10
C LYS A 22 -7.58 13.00 6.71
N ALA A 23 -7.49 13.01 8.03
CA ALA A 23 -6.20 13.02 8.71
C ALA A 23 -5.41 11.75 8.40
N HIS A 24 -6.10 10.62 8.32
CA HIS A 24 -5.47 9.35 7.98
C HIS A 24 -4.91 9.40 6.55
N GLN A 25 -5.62 10.01 5.63
CA GLN A 25 -5.15 10.15 4.26
C GLN A 25 -3.90 11.03 4.20
N ASP A 26 -3.86 12.11 4.98
CA ASP A 26 -2.70 12.98 5.04
C ASP A 26 -1.48 12.26 5.60
N VAL A 27 -1.67 11.44 6.62
CA VAL A 27 -0.60 10.65 7.20
C VAL A 27 -0.09 9.63 6.19
N GLU A 28 -0.98 9.06 5.39
CA GLU A 28 -0.59 8.10 4.38
C GLU A 28 0.24 8.77 3.27
N ILE A 29 -0.12 9.98 2.88
CA ILE A 29 0.65 10.74 1.89
C ILE A 29 2.06 11.00 2.43
N GLU A 30 2.18 11.37 3.70
CA GLU A 30 3.47 11.60 4.30
C GLU A 30 4.29 10.32 4.38
N ARG A 31 3.66 9.20 4.70
CA ARG A 31 4.34 7.90 4.76
C ARG A 31 4.90 7.54 3.38
N ARG A 32 4.10 7.73 2.34
CA ARG A 32 4.55 7.43 0.98
C ARG A 32 5.72 8.31 0.57
N ALA A 33 5.65 9.59 0.89
CA ALA A 33 6.73 10.51 0.58
C ALA A 33 8.03 10.15 1.29
N TRP A 34 7.92 9.75 2.53
CA TRP A 34 9.09 9.36 3.32
C TRP A 34 9.74 8.10 2.75
N LEU A 35 8.94 7.09 2.42
CA LEU A 35 9.45 5.86 1.85
C LEU A 35 10.05 6.07 0.47
N GLU A 36 9.46 7.00 -0.29
CA GLU A 36 9.98 7.33 -1.61
C GLU A 36 11.38 7.91 -1.53
N GLN A 37 11.65 8.68 -0.49
CA GLN A 37 12.95 9.31 -0.31
C GLN A 37 13.96 8.46 0.42
N THR A 38 13.54 7.73 1.43
CA THR A 38 14.45 7.05 2.33
C THR A 38 14.35 5.53 2.32
N GLY A 39 13.30 4.98 1.71
CA GLY A 39 13.11 3.53 1.70
C GLY A 39 14.12 2.82 0.83
N ARG A 40 14.43 1.60 1.18
CA ARG A 40 15.26 0.73 0.36
C ARG A 40 14.39 -0.01 -0.64
N ILE A 41 14.96 -0.43 -1.74
CA ILE A 41 14.22 -1.13 -2.78
C ILE A 41 14.58 -2.60 -2.78
N THR A 42 13.58 -3.44 -2.88
CA THR A 42 13.76 -4.88 -3.08
C THR A 42 12.75 -5.37 -4.12
N ASP A 43 13.00 -6.56 -4.64
CA ASP A 43 12.08 -7.17 -5.60
C ASP A 43 10.90 -7.76 -4.86
N GLY A 44 9.75 -7.70 -5.48
CA GLY A 44 8.55 -8.31 -4.95
C GLY A 44 7.64 -8.79 -6.06
N THR A 45 6.48 -9.28 -5.68
CA THR A 45 5.51 -9.83 -6.62
C THR A 45 4.11 -9.43 -6.17
N VAL A 46 3.30 -8.98 -7.11
CA VAL A 46 1.89 -8.72 -6.82
C VAL A 46 1.19 -10.07 -6.74
N ILE A 47 0.49 -10.32 -5.66
CA ILE A 47 -0.21 -11.58 -5.49
C ILE A 47 -1.72 -11.42 -5.62
N ASP A 48 -2.24 -10.22 -5.54
CA ASP A 48 -3.66 -9.99 -5.78
C ASP A 48 -3.94 -8.50 -5.97
N VAL A 49 -5.03 -8.20 -6.64
CA VAL A 49 -5.55 -6.85 -6.77
C VAL A 49 -7.03 -6.94 -6.44
N GLN A 50 -7.45 -6.23 -5.42
CA GLN A 50 -8.84 -6.27 -5.00
C GLN A 50 -9.50 -4.94 -5.26
N GLU A 51 -10.64 -4.96 -5.91
CA GLU A 51 -11.44 -3.78 -6.10
C GLU A 51 -12.70 -3.94 -5.26
N ILE A 52 -12.84 -3.12 -4.25
CA ILE A 52 -13.94 -3.19 -3.32
C ILE A 52 -14.97 -2.17 -3.73
N PRO A 53 -16.19 -2.58 -4.11
CA PRO A 53 -17.20 -1.65 -4.58
C PRO A 53 -17.56 -0.61 -3.53
N GLY A 54 -17.71 0.63 -3.96
CA GLY A 54 -18.16 1.68 -3.06
C GLY A 54 -19.65 1.59 -2.85
N LYS A 55 -20.12 2.25 -1.81
CA LYS A 55 -21.55 2.31 -1.53
C LYS A 55 -22.06 3.68 -1.92
N GLU A 56 -23.16 3.68 -2.65
CA GLU A 56 -23.80 4.93 -3.05
C GLU A 56 -22.84 5.86 -3.79
N LEU A 57 -22.54 6.99 -3.21
CA LEU A 57 -21.72 8.00 -3.86
C LEU A 57 -20.22 7.77 -3.69
N HIS A 58 -19.83 6.74 -2.96
CA HIS A 58 -18.42 6.48 -2.73
C HIS A 58 -17.83 5.68 -3.88
N LYS A 59 -16.61 6.04 -4.28
CA LYS A 59 -15.92 5.30 -5.32
C LYS A 59 -15.43 3.97 -4.76
N SER A 60 -15.21 3.01 -5.64
CA SER A 60 -14.64 1.75 -5.22
C SER A 60 -13.21 1.95 -4.71
N ALA A 61 -12.81 1.14 -3.78
CA ALA A 61 -11.44 1.12 -3.28
C ALA A 61 -10.64 0.09 -4.05
N VAL A 62 -9.37 0.38 -4.28
CA VAL A 62 -8.46 -0.54 -4.95
C VAL A 62 -7.29 -0.83 -4.03
N VAL A 63 -7.05 -2.11 -3.77
CA VAL A 63 -5.98 -2.55 -2.88
C VAL A 63 -5.08 -3.52 -3.62
N LEU A 64 -3.78 -3.26 -3.58
CA LEU A 64 -2.77 -4.18 -4.11
C LEU A 64 -2.23 -5.01 -2.95
N ILE A 65 -2.15 -6.32 -3.15
CA ILE A 65 -1.55 -7.22 -2.18
C ILE A 65 -0.27 -7.74 -2.82
N TYR A 66 0.83 -7.62 -2.12
CA TYR A 66 2.12 -7.98 -2.67
C TYR A 66 3.00 -8.67 -1.64
N HIS A 67 3.99 -9.37 -2.12
CA HIS A 67 4.90 -10.17 -1.30
C HIS A 67 6.33 -9.79 -1.64
N TYR A 68 7.18 -9.78 -0.64
CA TYR A 68 8.61 -9.54 -0.82
C TYR A 68 9.38 -10.13 0.36
N ASP A 69 10.68 -10.31 0.18
CA ASP A 69 11.54 -10.84 1.23
C ASP A 69 12.59 -9.81 1.61
N VAL A 70 12.90 -9.73 2.88
CA VAL A 70 13.97 -8.88 3.38
C VAL A 70 14.77 -9.70 4.37
N ALA A 71 16.05 -9.90 4.07
CA ALA A 71 16.97 -10.63 4.96
C ALA A 71 16.43 -12.01 5.36
N GLY A 72 15.83 -12.69 4.41
CA GLY A 72 15.32 -14.06 4.65
C GLY A 72 13.94 -14.11 5.28
N VAL A 73 13.33 -12.98 5.54
CA VAL A 73 11.99 -12.93 6.12
C VAL A 73 11.00 -12.52 5.03
N SER A 74 9.91 -13.28 4.88
CA SER A 74 8.89 -13.01 3.88
C SER A 74 7.83 -12.09 4.46
N TYR A 75 7.43 -11.10 3.69
CA TYR A 75 6.38 -10.18 4.08
C TYR A 75 5.28 -10.18 3.04
N GLU A 76 4.05 -10.16 3.49
CA GLU A 76 2.90 -9.99 2.62
C GLU A 76 2.19 -8.73 3.11
N CYS A 77 2.09 -7.74 2.28
CA CYS A 77 1.52 -6.45 2.65
C CYS A 77 0.47 -6.03 1.64
N SER A 78 -0.33 -5.06 2.04
CA SER A 78 -1.30 -4.48 1.14
C SER A 78 -1.10 -2.98 1.09
N GLN A 79 -1.37 -2.39 -0.05
CA GLN A 79 -1.36 -0.95 -0.21
C GLN A 79 -2.68 -0.51 -0.84
N ASP A 80 -3.35 0.44 -0.21
CA ASP A 80 -4.53 1.05 -0.76
C ASP A 80 -4.08 2.06 -1.82
N VAL A 81 -4.43 1.80 -3.06
CA VAL A 81 -4.01 2.65 -4.17
C VAL A 81 -5.22 3.36 -4.80
N THR A 82 -6.31 3.48 -4.06
CA THR A 82 -7.53 4.11 -4.54
C THR A 82 -7.27 5.48 -5.14
N TYR A 83 -6.48 6.28 -4.46
CA TYR A 83 -6.21 7.64 -4.89
C TYR A 83 -5.02 7.73 -5.88
N LEU A 84 -4.42 6.60 -6.20
CA LEU A 84 -3.32 6.53 -7.14
C LEU A 84 -3.69 5.77 -8.41
N ARG A 85 -4.95 5.36 -8.53
CA ARG A 85 -5.33 4.49 -9.64
C ARG A 85 -5.24 5.16 -11.01
N HIS A 86 -5.20 6.47 -11.03
CA HIS A 86 -5.04 7.20 -12.29
C HIS A 86 -3.64 7.02 -12.90
N ILE A 87 -2.67 6.58 -12.11
CA ILE A 87 -1.32 6.33 -12.60
C ILE A 87 -1.02 4.85 -12.72
N ILE A 88 -1.97 3.98 -12.39
CA ILE A 88 -1.79 2.54 -12.46
C ILE A 88 -2.67 1.97 -13.56
N ASN A 89 -2.10 1.13 -14.40
CA ASN A 89 -2.91 0.40 -15.36
C ASN A 89 -3.42 -0.87 -14.69
N LEU A 90 -4.65 -0.82 -14.19
CA LEU A 90 -5.23 -1.94 -13.46
C LEU A 90 -5.37 -3.19 -14.33
N HIS A 91 -5.51 -3.02 -15.64
CA HIS A 91 -5.64 -4.18 -16.53
C HIS A 91 -4.33 -4.97 -16.64
N SER A 92 -3.21 -4.32 -16.34
CA SER A 92 -1.91 -4.97 -16.37
C SER A 92 -1.52 -5.55 -15.02
N CYS A 93 -2.20 -5.17 -13.95
CA CYS A 93 -1.95 -5.71 -12.64
C CYS A 93 -2.57 -7.09 -12.54
N ARG A 94 -1.78 -8.09 -12.28
CA ARG A 94 -2.28 -9.46 -12.19
C ARG A 94 -1.40 -10.26 -11.26
N LEU A 95 -1.90 -11.43 -10.92
CA LEU A 95 -1.18 -12.36 -10.09
C LEU A 95 0.17 -12.67 -10.70
N GLY A 96 1.20 -12.54 -9.93
CA GLY A 96 2.55 -12.84 -10.37
C GLY A 96 3.28 -11.67 -11.02
N LEU A 97 2.66 -10.49 -11.09
CA LEU A 97 3.33 -9.34 -11.70
C LEU A 97 4.58 -8.96 -10.89
N PRO A 98 5.76 -8.94 -11.52
CA PRO A 98 6.96 -8.50 -10.83
C PRO A 98 6.85 -7.03 -10.45
N THR A 99 7.40 -6.68 -9.30
CA THR A 99 7.36 -5.31 -8.84
C THR A 99 8.60 -4.97 -8.02
N SER A 100 8.83 -3.70 -7.82
CA SER A 100 9.83 -3.21 -6.89
C SER A 100 9.10 -2.67 -5.68
N VAL A 101 9.61 -2.99 -4.51
CA VAL A 101 9.00 -2.61 -3.25
C VAL A 101 9.96 -1.68 -2.52
N ARG A 102 9.49 -0.55 -2.02
CA ARG A 102 10.27 0.29 -1.12
C ARG A 102 9.86 -0.02 0.29
N TYR A 103 10.82 -0.23 1.16
CA TYR A 103 10.53 -0.58 2.55
C TYR A 103 11.40 0.20 3.50
N ASP A 104 10.93 0.34 4.71
CA ASP A 104 11.68 0.96 5.80
C ASP A 104 12.67 -0.05 6.36
N PRO A 105 13.97 0.18 6.27
CA PRO A 105 14.94 -0.79 6.79
C PRO A 105 14.84 -1.01 8.30
N GLN A 106 14.26 -0.06 9.02
CA GLN A 106 14.07 -0.22 10.45
C GLN A 106 12.81 -1.00 10.76
N ASN A 107 11.91 -1.11 9.79
CA ASN A 107 10.64 -1.75 9.96
C ASN A 107 10.16 -2.30 8.61
N PRO A 108 10.72 -3.42 8.18
CA PRO A 108 10.49 -3.89 6.81
C PRO A 108 9.04 -4.16 6.41
N GLY A 109 8.14 -4.30 7.37
CA GLY A 109 6.72 -4.44 7.07
C GLY A 109 6.07 -3.13 6.62
N ASN A 110 6.74 -2.00 6.82
CA ASN A 110 6.27 -0.71 6.35
C ASN A 110 6.82 -0.51 4.94
N SER A 111 5.99 -0.64 3.94
CA SER A 111 6.45 -0.67 2.57
C SER A 111 5.41 -0.10 1.62
N LEU A 112 5.80 0.11 0.38
CA LEU A 112 4.89 0.51 -0.68
C LEU A 112 5.39 0.04 -2.04
N VAL A 113 4.49 0.04 -3.01
CA VAL A 113 4.79 -0.32 -4.38
C VAL A 113 4.60 0.89 -5.31
N VAL A 114 3.70 1.79 -4.98
CA VAL A 114 3.40 2.95 -5.80
C VAL A 114 3.32 4.20 -4.93
N SER A 115 3.88 5.29 -5.41
CA SER A 115 3.67 6.60 -4.79
C SER A 115 3.44 7.62 -5.89
N GLU A 116 3.18 8.84 -5.51
CA GLU A 116 2.89 9.91 -6.46
C GLU A 116 4.03 10.14 -7.46
N LYS A 117 5.25 9.87 -7.05
CA LYS A 117 6.41 10.11 -7.88
C LYS A 117 7.22 8.86 -8.16
N TRP A 118 6.74 7.70 -7.77
CA TRP A 118 7.49 6.47 -7.95
C TRP A 118 6.57 5.30 -8.30
N MET A 119 6.93 4.58 -9.32
CA MET A 119 6.16 3.45 -9.80
C MET A 119 7.00 2.19 -9.68
N GLY A 120 6.62 1.30 -8.75
CA GLY A 120 7.30 0.04 -8.57
C GLY A 120 6.71 -1.10 -9.40
N LEU A 121 5.47 -0.92 -9.90
CA LEU A 121 4.86 -1.96 -10.73
C LEU A 121 5.55 -2.02 -12.08
N ARG A 122 5.98 -3.20 -12.47
CA ARG A 122 6.67 -3.41 -13.75
C ARG A 122 5.64 -3.86 -14.78
N GLN A 123 4.85 -2.93 -15.21
CA GLN A 123 3.77 -3.18 -16.14
C GLN A 123 4.20 -3.12 -17.59
#